data_e09d70abf85a1ebd4bd7121e81f18b0c
#
_entry.id   e09d70abf85a1ebd4bd7121e81f18b0c
#
_cell.length_a   1.000
_cell.length_b   1.000
_cell.length_c   1.000
_cell.angle_alpha   90.00
_cell.angle_beta   90.00
_cell.angle_gamma   90.00
#
_symmetry.space_group_name_H-M   'P 1'
#
loop_
_entity.id
_entity.type
_entity.pdbx_description
1 polymer ?
#
loop_
_entity_poly.entity_id
_entity_poly.type
_entity_poly.pdbx_seq_one_letter_code
_entity_poly.pdbx_strand_id
1 'polypeptide(L)'
;MANIRKGDLVQVISGPTQDRGGDRGKQGRVITVIAGRDRVVVEGVNFVTKHVKVGQTQRGTKTGGIETMEAPIHVSNIALVDPDTKLPARVGFRVETDDRGKTTRVRFFKKSRRVESKKAAKASTKSEDKADKAEPKAAAKKAAPAAAEKDAD
;
A
#
# COMPACT_ATOMS: atom_id res chain seq x y z
N MET A 1 -20.33 8.23 11.11
CA MET A 1 -20.42 7.39 9.90
C MET A 1 -19.02 7.20 9.33
N ALA A 2 -18.68 5.98 8.94
CA ALA A 2 -17.39 5.68 8.35
C ALA A 2 -17.20 6.41 7.01
N ASN A 3 -16.04 7.05 6.84
CA ASN A 3 -15.69 7.77 5.61
C ASN A 3 -15.26 6.83 4.47
N ILE A 4 -15.50 5.53 4.63
CA ILE A 4 -15.09 4.47 3.70
C ILE A 4 -16.24 4.16 2.76
N ARG A 5 -15.95 4.04 1.49
CA ARG A 5 -16.91 3.74 0.42
C ARG A 5 -16.49 2.47 -0.32
N LYS A 6 -17.45 1.84 -0.98
CA LYS A 6 -17.17 0.74 -1.92
C LYS A 6 -16.18 1.21 -3.00
N GLY A 7 -15.15 0.40 -3.28
CA GLY A 7 -14.10 0.72 -4.23
C GLY A 7 -12.88 1.46 -3.65
N ASP A 8 -12.94 1.93 -2.40
CA ASP A 8 -11.79 2.57 -1.76
C ASP A 8 -10.66 1.56 -1.52
N LEU A 9 -9.42 2.02 -1.69
CA LEU A 9 -8.24 1.27 -1.31
C LEU A 9 -7.99 1.44 0.19
N VAL A 10 -7.87 0.34 0.90
CA VAL A 10 -7.68 0.32 2.37
C VAL A 10 -6.51 -0.59 2.75
N GLN A 11 -5.93 -0.33 3.91
CA GLN A 11 -4.87 -1.14 4.50
C GLN A 11 -5.29 -1.62 5.88
N VAL A 12 -4.99 -2.87 6.19
CA VAL A 12 -5.20 -3.44 7.52
C VAL A 12 -4.13 -2.92 8.47
N ILE A 13 -4.55 -2.32 9.59
CA ILE A 13 -3.64 -1.72 10.58
C ILE A 13 -3.53 -2.54 11.87
N SER A 14 -4.46 -3.44 12.13
CA SER A 14 -4.54 -4.25 13.35
C SER A 14 -4.42 -5.75 13.06
N GLY A 15 -3.99 -6.50 14.05
CA GLY A 15 -3.82 -7.96 13.95
C GLY A 15 -2.36 -8.41 13.83
N PRO A 16 -2.13 -9.72 13.67
CA PRO A 16 -0.79 -10.27 13.48
C PRO A 16 -0.20 -9.82 12.12
N THR A 17 1.12 -9.75 12.07
CA THR A 17 1.86 -9.41 10.84
C THR A 17 1.83 -10.56 9.83
N GLN A 18 2.16 -10.27 8.58
CA GLN A 18 2.17 -11.25 7.49
C GLN A 18 3.14 -12.42 7.79
N ASP A 19 4.26 -12.15 8.46
CA ASP A 19 5.24 -13.17 8.85
C ASP A 19 4.66 -14.23 9.80
N ARG A 20 3.59 -13.89 10.54
CA ARG A 20 2.86 -14.77 11.46
C ARG A 20 1.52 -15.25 10.89
N GLY A 21 1.38 -15.22 9.55
CA GLY A 21 0.15 -15.64 8.88
C GLY A 21 -1.02 -14.66 9.02
N GLY A 22 -0.78 -13.43 9.47
CA GLY A 22 -1.81 -12.40 9.60
C GLY A 22 -1.95 -11.50 8.38
N ASP A 23 -2.90 -10.58 8.44
CA ASP A 23 -3.23 -9.68 7.33
C ASP A 23 -2.77 -8.24 7.57
N ARG A 24 -2.12 -7.96 8.69
CA ARG A 24 -1.65 -6.60 9.00
C ARG A 24 -0.68 -6.10 7.94
N GLY A 25 -0.97 -4.93 7.39
CA GLY A 25 -0.18 -4.30 6.32
C GLY A 25 -0.65 -4.65 4.92
N LYS A 26 -1.50 -5.67 4.72
CA LYS A 26 -2.09 -5.96 3.41
C LYS A 26 -3.01 -4.81 2.99
N GLN A 27 -3.02 -4.54 1.70
CA GLN A 27 -3.90 -3.56 1.07
C GLN A 27 -4.89 -4.29 0.17
N GLY A 28 -6.13 -3.81 0.15
CA GLY A 28 -7.18 -4.36 -0.71
C GLY A 28 -8.25 -3.32 -0.99
N ARG A 29 -9.10 -3.61 -1.95
CA ARG A 29 -10.26 -2.77 -2.28
C ARG A 29 -11.47 -3.18 -1.46
N VAL A 30 -12.25 -2.20 -1.05
CA VAL A 30 -13.52 -2.43 -0.37
C VAL A 30 -14.56 -2.94 -1.36
N ILE A 31 -15.02 -4.18 -1.16
CA ILE A 31 -16.07 -4.82 -1.97
C ILE A 31 -17.44 -4.34 -1.49
N THR A 32 -17.68 -4.40 -0.17
CA THR A 32 -18.96 -4.07 0.43
C THR A 32 -18.79 -3.38 1.78
N VAL A 33 -19.64 -2.41 2.06
CA VAL A 33 -19.72 -1.72 3.36
C VAL A 33 -21.02 -2.12 4.06
N ILE A 34 -20.91 -2.69 5.26
CA ILE A 34 -22.04 -3.12 6.11
C ILE A 34 -22.21 -2.07 7.20
N ALA A 35 -22.93 -0.99 6.89
CA ALA A 35 -23.07 0.17 7.77
C ALA A 35 -23.73 -0.15 9.13
N GLY A 36 -24.70 -1.07 9.16
CA GLY A 36 -25.41 -1.43 10.40
C GLY A 36 -24.57 -2.21 11.43
N ARG A 37 -23.40 -2.70 11.03
CA ARG A 37 -22.47 -3.47 11.89
C ARG A 37 -21.09 -2.86 11.97
N ASP A 38 -20.86 -1.70 11.38
CA ASP A 38 -19.53 -1.04 11.25
C ASP A 38 -18.45 -1.97 10.71
N ARG A 39 -18.82 -2.79 9.71
CA ARG A 39 -17.89 -3.73 9.08
C ARG A 39 -17.80 -3.50 7.57
N VAL A 40 -16.66 -3.88 7.02
CA VAL A 40 -16.39 -3.85 5.58
C VAL A 40 -15.79 -5.17 5.13
N VAL A 41 -16.11 -5.57 3.91
CA VAL A 41 -15.47 -6.70 3.23
C VAL A 41 -14.43 -6.12 2.31
N VAL A 42 -13.20 -6.62 2.44
CA VAL A 42 -12.02 -6.16 1.70
C VAL A 42 -11.49 -7.33 0.87
N GLU A 43 -11.20 -7.06 -0.37
CA GLU A 43 -10.64 -8.03 -1.31
C GLU A 43 -9.28 -8.56 -0.84
N GLY A 44 -9.11 -9.87 -0.87
CA GLY A 44 -7.83 -10.52 -0.55
C GLY A 44 -7.45 -10.53 0.93
N VAL A 45 -8.35 -10.18 1.84
CA VAL A 45 -8.08 -10.04 3.27
C VAL A 45 -9.11 -10.77 4.11
N ASN A 46 -8.65 -11.37 5.22
CA ASN A 46 -9.48 -12.05 6.21
C ASN A 46 -10.31 -13.19 5.60
N PHE A 47 -9.63 -14.10 4.92
CA PHE A 47 -10.26 -15.29 4.37
C PHE A 47 -10.74 -16.23 5.47
N VAL A 48 -11.98 -16.68 5.32
CA VAL A 48 -12.60 -17.67 6.20
C VAL A 48 -13.15 -18.81 5.36
N THR A 49 -12.82 -20.03 5.78
CA THR A 49 -13.35 -21.25 5.17
C THR A 49 -14.70 -21.59 5.76
N LYS A 50 -15.72 -21.70 4.93
CA LYS A 50 -17.07 -22.08 5.34
C LYS A 50 -17.47 -23.44 4.75
N HIS A 51 -18.07 -24.26 5.56
CA HIS A 51 -18.75 -25.47 5.11
C HIS A 51 -20.17 -25.12 4.68
N VAL A 52 -20.43 -25.10 3.39
CA VAL A 52 -21.74 -24.85 2.83
C VAL A 52 -22.44 -26.20 2.59
N LYS A 53 -23.65 -26.34 3.14
CA LYS A 53 -24.45 -27.56 2.91
C LYS A 53 -24.70 -27.77 1.42
N VAL A 54 -24.58 -29.02 0.99
CA VAL A 54 -24.88 -29.39 -0.38
C VAL A 54 -26.39 -29.13 -0.64
N GLY A 55 -26.65 -28.22 -1.54
CA GLY A 55 -27.99 -27.88 -2.02
C GLY A 55 -28.13 -28.24 -3.48
N GLN A 56 -29.35 -28.37 -3.96
CA GLN A 56 -29.66 -28.56 -5.36
C GLN A 56 -30.21 -27.25 -5.92
N THR A 57 -29.56 -26.73 -6.95
CA THR A 57 -30.04 -25.53 -7.64
C THR A 57 -31.23 -25.91 -8.50
N GLN A 58 -32.12 -24.95 -8.85
CA GLN A 58 -33.26 -25.18 -9.76
C GLN A 58 -32.89 -25.85 -11.09
N ARG A 59 -31.62 -25.79 -11.51
CA ARG A 59 -31.07 -26.43 -12.68
C ARG A 59 -30.50 -27.84 -12.43
N GLY A 60 -30.72 -28.42 -11.25
CA GLY A 60 -30.28 -29.77 -10.91
C GLY A 60 -28.78 -29.89 -10.55
N THR A 61 -28.02 -28.80 -10.56
CA THR A 61 -26.59 -28.81 -10.21
C THR A 61 -26.43 -28.85 -8.68
N LYS A 62 -25.64 -29.77 -8.18
CA LYS A 62 -25.26 -29.82 -6.77
C LYS A 62 -24.29 -28.69 -6.46
N THR A 63 -24.64 -27.81 -5.53
CA THR A 63 -23.78 -26.72 -5.02
C THR A 63 -23.53 -26.93 -3.55
N GLY A 64 -22.32 -26.72 -3.10
CA GLY A 64 -21.93 -26.85 -1.72
C GLY A 64 -20.57 -27.48 -1.57
N GLY A 65 -20.02 -27.46 -0.37
CA GLY A 65 -18.69 -27.94 -0.06
C GLY A 65 -17.94 -26.99 0.85
N ILE A 66 -16.64 -26.99 0.75
CA ILE A 66 -15.76 -26.07 1.48
C ILE A 66 -15.52 -24.84 0.58
N GLU A 67 -16.03 -23.69 0.99
CA GLU A 67 -15.86 -22.43 0.27
C GLU A 67 -15.00 -21.48 1.08
N THR A 68 -14.02 -20.84 0.45
CA THR A 68 -13.21 -19.79 1.04
C THR A 68 -13.75 -18.44 0.56
N MET A 69 -14.10 -17.58 1.51
CA MET A 69 -14.62 -16.24 1.20
C MET A 69 -14.03 -15.20 2.15
N GLU A 70 -14.03 -13.95 1.71
CA GLU A 70 -13.61 -12.84 2.55
C GLU A 70 -14.63 -12.57 3.65
N ALA A 71 -14.18 -12.53 4.90
CA ALA A 71 -15.02 -12.20 6.03
C ALA A 71 -14.99 -10.68 6.34
N PRO A 72 -16.10 -10.12 6.86
CA PRO A 72 -16.17 -8.70 7.16
C PRO A 72 -15.27 -8.30 8.34
N ILE A 73 -14.47 -7.26 8.16
CA ILE A 73 -13.54 -6.67 9.12
C ILE A 73 -14.16 -5.41 9.73
N HIS A 74 -13.92 -5.16 11.01
CA HIS A 74 -14.38 -3.92 11.66
C HIS A 74 -13.64 -2.70 11.11
N VAL A 75 -14.35 -1.59 10.90
CA VAL A 75 -13.83 -0.35 10.30
C VAL A 75 -12.62 0.22 11.05
N SER A 76 -12.56 0.04 12.38
CA SER A 76 -11.41 0.50 13.19
C SER A 76 -10.10 -0.23 12.89
N ASN A 77 -10.16 -1.42 12.27
CA ASN A 77 -9.00 -2.24 11.96
C ASN A 77 -8.39 -1.94 10.59
N ILE A 78 -8.96 -0.98 9.88
CA ILE A 78 -8.51 -0.58 8.54
C ILE A 78 -8.28 0.92 8.46
N ALA A 79 -7.40 1.33 7.56
CA ALA A 79 -7.15 2.73 7.23
C ALA A 79 -7.26 2.92 5.72
N LEU A 80 -7.78 4.07 5.30
CA LEU A 80 -7.77 4.47 3.89
C LEU A 80 -6.33 4.69 3.42
N VAL A 81 -6.05 4.27 2.21
CA VAL A 81 -4.75 4.46 1.56
C VAL A 81 -4.85 5.63 0.60
N ASP A 82 -3.91 6.55 0.70
CA ASP A 82 -3.75 7.65 -0.23
C ASP A 82 -3.23 7.11 -1.57
N PRO A 83 -3.88 7.40 -2.71
CA PRO A 83 -3.47 6.91 -4.02
C PRO A 83 -2.08 7.40 -4.43
N ASP A 84 -1.68 8.61 -4.01
CA ASP A 84 -0.41 9.22 -4.39
C ASP A 84 0.77 8.62 -3.62
N THR A 85 0.63 8.52 -2.30
CA THR A 85 1.71 8.05 -1.40
C THR A 85 1.69 6.56 -1.13
N LYS A 86 0.59 5.87 -1.45
CA LYS A 86 0.33 4.44 -1.12
C LYS A 86 0.48 4.12 0.37
N LEU A 87 0.35 5.12 1.22
CA LEU A 87 0.43 4.98 2.68
C LEU A 87 -0.94 5.22 3.32
N PRO A 88 -1.18 4.63 4.50
CA PRO A 88 -2.42 4.87 5.23
C PRO A 88 -2.51 6.34 5.62
N ALA A 89 -3.61 6.98 5.27
CA ALA A 89 -3.85 8.40 5.49
C ALA A 89 -5.23 8.65 6.10
N ARG A 90 -5.36 9.79 6.79
CA ARG A 90 -6.65 10.27 7.29
C ARG A 90 -7.34 11.09 6.21
N VAL A 91 -8.65 11.00 6.17
CA VAL A 91 -9.49 11.74 5.23
C VAL A 91 -10.15 12.93 5.92
N GLY A 92 -10.20 14.05 5.22
CA GLY A 92 -10.98 15.22 5.55
C GLY A 92 -12.03 15.50 4.48
N PHE A 93 -12.94 16.41 4.78
CA PHE A 93 -13.93 16.90 3.84
C PHE A 93 -13.78 18.40 3.69
N ARG A 94 -13.82 18.89 2.46
CA ARG A 94 -13.88 20.29 2.10
C ARG A 94 -15.22 20.53 1.43
N VAL A 95 -15.80 21.67 1.70
CA VAL A 95 -17.00 22.14 1.01
C VAL A 95 -16.52 23.00 -0.15
N GLU A 96 -16.86 22.62 -1.36
CA GLU A 96 -16.59 23.38 -2.55
C GLU A 96 -17.93 23.90 -3.08
N THR A 97 -17.98 25.17 -3.40
CA THR A 97 -19.17 25.81 -3.95
C THR A 97 -18.89 26.07 -5.43
N ASP A 98 -19.69 25.46 -6.30
CA ASP A 98 -19.62 25.69 -7.74
C ASP A 98 -20.14 27.09 -8.07
N ASP A 99 -19.77 27.62 -9.24
CA ASP A 99 -20.20 28.92 -9.75
C ASP A 99 -21.74 29.07 -9.83
N ARG A 100 -22.45 27.95 -9.78
CA ARG A 100 -23.92 27.88 -9.75
C ARG A 100 -24.51 27.90 -8.34
N GLY A 101 -23.70 28.15 -7.30
CA GLY A 101 -24.13 28.16 -5.90
C GLY A 101 -24.39 26.77 -5.29
N LYS A 102 -24.10 25.70 -5.99
CA LYS A 102 -24.26 24.33 -5.46
C LYS A 102 -23.05 23.97 -4.61
N THR A 103 -23.29 23.68 -3.34
CA THR A 103 -22.26 23.20 -2.40
C THR A 103 -22.07 21.70 -2.54
N THR A 104 -20.82 21.28 -2.83
CA THR A 104 -20.44 19.86 -2.94
C THR A 104 -19.40 19.53 -1.88
N ARG A 105 -19.58 18.41 -1.21
CA ARG A 105 -18.66 17.94 -0.18
C ARG A 105 -17.61 17.01 -0.78
N VAL A 106 -16.41 17.53 -0.98
CA VAL A 106 -15.28 16.81 -1.60
C VAL A 106 -14.39 16.19 -0.52
N ARG A 107 -14.04 14.94 -0.72
CA ARG A 107 -13.16 14.17 0.17
C ARG A 107 -11.70 14.40 -0.25
N PHE A 108 -10.82 14.71 0.72
CA PHE A 108 -9.39 14.86 0.46
C PHE A 108 -8.57 14.10 1.50
N PHE A 109 -7.39 13.64 1.12
CA PHE A 109 -6.46 12.98 2.01
C PHE A 109 -5.59 14.01 2.75
N LYS A 110 -5.54 13.88 4.07
CA LYS A 110 -4.67 14.71 4.90
C LYS A 110 -3.25 14.15 4.84
N LYS A 111 -2.27 15.00 4.52
CA LYS A 111 -0.85 14.60 4.53
C LYS A 111 -0.47 14.02 5.89
N SER A 112 0.15 12.85 5.88
CA SER A 112 0.62 12.20 7.09
C SER A 112 1.97 12.79 7.50
N ARG A 113 2.11 13.16 8.78
CA ARG A 113 3.38 13.64 9.37
C ARG A 113 4.55 12.68 9.09
N ARG A 114 4.26 11.38 8.94
CA ARG A 114 5.25 10.34 8.63
C ARG A 114 5.81 10.42 7.21
N VAL A 115 5.07 10.99 6.26
CA VAL A 115 5.52 11.21 4.87
C VAL A 115 6.49 12.40 4.82
N GLU A 116 6.21 13.43 5.58
CA GLU A 116 7.06 14.64 5.66
C GLU A 116 8.41 14.30 6.27
N SER A 117 8.45 13.50 7.36
CA SER A 117 9.70 13.07 7.99
C SER A 117 10.55 12.17 7.06
N LYS A 118 9.93 11.27 6.28
CA LYS A 118 10.66 10.45 5.29
C LYS A 118 11.19 11.28 4.12
N LYS A 119 10.47 12.33 3.71
CA LYS A 119 10.90 13.21 2.62
C LYS A 119 12.06 14.12 3.08
N ALA A 120 12.02 14.58 4.33
CA ALA A 120 13.11 15.34 4.96
C ALA A 120 14.37 14.47 5.15
N ALA A 121 14.22 13.23 5.66
CA ALA A 121 15.34 12.31 5.83
C ALA A 121 15.98 11.90 4.49
N LYS A 122 15.18 11.73 3.42
CA LYS A 122 15.70 11.41 2.08
C LYS A 122 16.34 12.62 1.38
N ALA A 123 16.01 13.84 1.80
CA ALA A 123 16.65 15.05 1.30
C ALA A 123 18.01 15.28 1.96
N SER A 124 18.16 14.96 3.27
CA SER A 124 19.43 15.07 3.99
C SER A 124 20.45 14.05 3.53
N THR A 125 20.07 12.77 3.32
CA THR A 125 20.99 11.73 2.78
C THR A 125 21.44 12.02 1.35
N LYS A 126 20.61 12.68 0.52
CA LYS A 126 20.99 13.03 -0.86
C LYS A 126 21.98 14.22 -0.94
N SER A 127 22.10 15.02 0.10
CA SER A 127 23.09 16.10 0.19
C SER A 127 24.47 15.59 0.65
N GLU A 128 24.52 14.52 1.44
CA GLU A 128 25.78 13.90 1.91
C GLU A 128 26.46 13.08 0.82
N ASP A 129 25.68 12.32 0.01
CA ASP A 129 26.22 11.54 -1.12
C ASP A 129 26.77 12.41 -2.28
N LYS A 130 26.46 13.70 -2.32
CA LYS A 130 26.95 14.61 -3.35
C LYS A 130 28.22 15.36 -2.95
N ALA A 131 28.57 15.36 -1.66
CA ALA A 131 29.79 15.98 -1.14
C ALA A 131 31.00 15.04 -1.21
N ASP A 132 30.79 13.71 -1.22
CA ASP A 132 31.87 12.71 -1.22
C ASP A 132 32.36 12.29 -2.61
N LYS A 133 31.75 12.82 -3.69
CA LYS A 133 32.11 12.48 -5.07
C LYS A 133 32.85 13.59 -5.83
N ALA A 134 33.42 14.56 -5.14
CA ALA A 134 34.21 15.61 -5.74
C ALA A 134 35.54 15.75 -5.04
N GLU A 135 36.48 14.83 -5.33
CA GLU A 135 37.93 15.02 -5.42
C GLU A 135 38.69 13.68 -5.36
N PRO A 136 39.91 13.59 -5.94
CA PRO A 136 40.47 14.24 -7.12
C PRO A 136 41.06 13.24 -8.11
N LYS A 137 41.01 13.58 -9.35
CA LYS A 137 41.77 12.92 -10.40
C LYS A 137 42.84 13.90 -10.93
N ALA A 138 43.94 13.98 -10.20
CA ALA A 138 45.19 14.58 -10.75
C ALA A 138 46.41 14.05 -10.00
N ALA A 139 47.32 13.49 -10.80
CA ALA A 139 48.71 13.12 -10.55
C ALA A 139 48.96 11.59 -10.57
N ALA A 140 49.33 11.05 -11.70
CA ALA A 140 50.70 10.67 -11.98
C ALA A 140 50.81 9.99 -13.33
N LYS A 141 51.22 10.82 -14.29
CA LYS A 141 51.79 10.38 -15.56
C LYS A 141 53.29 10.44 -15.35
N LYS A 142 53.99 9.28 -15.28
CA LYS A 142 55.36 9.15 -15.77
C LYS A 142 55.91 7.76 -15.44
N ALA A 143 56.53 7.23 -16.50
CA ALA A 143 57.51 6.18 -16.54
C ALA A 143 57.04 4.81 -17.05
N ALA A 144 57.15 4.66 -18.35
CA ALA A 144 57.71 3.47 -18.98
C ALA A 144 59.27 3.55 -18.84
N PRO A 145 60.08 2.47 -18.97
CA PRO A 145 60.21 1.73 -20.20
C PRO A 145 60.53 0.21 -20.06
N ALA A 146 60.30 -0.45 -21.18
CA ALA A 146 61.15 -1.36 -21.92
C ALA A 146 61.61 -2.72 -21.36
N ALA A 147 61.47 -3.65 -22.28
CA ALA A 147 62.38 -4.73 -22.65
C ALA A 147 62.07 -6.13 -22.10
N ALA A 148 61.87 -6.93 -23.00
CA ALA A 148 62.57 -8.06 -23.63
C ALA A 148 61.92 -9.38 -23.22
N GLU A 149 61.34 -10.08 -24.16
CA GLU A 149 61.97 -11.03 -25.09
C GLU A 149 62.16 -12.44 -24.49
N LYS A 150 61.74 -13.39 -25.29
CA LYS A 150 62.15 -14.80 -25.43
C LYS A 150 61.27 -15.83 -24.73
N ASP A 151 60.71 -16.64 -25.51
CA ASP A 151 61.07 -17.83 -26.30
C ASP A 151 60.61 -19.13 -25.62
N ALA A 152 60.00 -19.90 -26.50
CA ALA A 152 60.11 -21.36 -26.67
C ALA A 152 59.49 -22.27 -25.59
N ASP A 153 58.62 -23.13 -25.87
CA ASP A 153 58.58 -24.37 -26.62
C ASP A 153 57.20 -24.92 -26.63
#